data_32d236308be7f1e9dd4699e1cee0ecbb
#
_entry.id   32d236308be7f1e9dd4699e1cee0ecbb
#
_cell.length_a   1.000
_cell.length_b   1.000
_cell.length_c   1.000
_cell.angle_alpha   90.00
_cell.angle_beta   90.00
_cell.angle_gamma   90.00
#
_symmetry.space_group_name_H-M   'P 1'
#
loop_
_entity.id
_entity.type
_entity.pdbx_description
1 polymer ?
#
loop_
_entity_poly.entity_id
_entity_poly.type
_entity_poly.pdbx_seq_one_letter_code
_entity_poly.pdbx_strand_id
1 'polypeptide(L)'
;MNITPILDHQWKDVKSIYLEAFPKSERKPFFTVRHSVKKGKVKLFTASENNALLGFVMVIPYKNFVMVDYLAVSNKVRSKGTGSLLMQEMCRRFKDRKIALLIEPVSYTHLRAHETR
;
A
#
# COMPACT_ATOMS: atom_id res chain seq x y z
N MET A 1 -11.46 -7.01 10.35
CA MET A 1 -10.42 -6.17 9.75
C MET A 1 -11.03 -4.88 9.25
N ASN A 2 -10.42 -3.77 9.60
CA ASN A 2 -10.89 -2.45 9.19
C ASN A 2 -9.95 -1.86 8.14
N ILE A 3 -10.52 -1.41 7.03
CA ILE A 3 -9.76 -0.74 5.99
C ILE A 3 -10.29 0.69 5.90
N THR A 4 -9.44 1.65 6.25
CA THR A 4 -9.83 3.06 6.34
C THR A 4 -8.72 3.95 5.78
N PRO A 5 -9.05 5.20 5.45
CA PRO A 5 -7.97 6.16 5.21
C PRO A 5 -7.07 6.23 6.44
N ILE A 6 -5.79 6.51 6.21
CA ILE A 6 -4.82 6.49 7.29
C ILE A 6 -5.21 7.46 8.41
N LEU A 7 -5.00 7.00 9.64
CA LEU A 7 -5.23 7.81 10.83
C LEU A 7 -3.89 8.29 11.38
N ASP A 8 -3.91 9.42 12.10
CA ASP A 8 -2.69 10.03 12.57
C ASP A 8 -1.80 9.10 13.39
N HIS A 9 -2.40 8.27 14.23
CA HIS A 9 -1.62 7.37 15.07
C HIS A 9 -1.03 6.18 14.30
N GLN A 10 -1.37 6.02 13.04
CA GLN A 10 -0.90 4.89 12.24
C GLN A 10 0.38 5.18 11.46
N TRP A 11 0.79 6.44 11.38
CA TRP A 11 1.94 6.81 10.54
C TRP A 11 3.23 6.09 10.94
N LYS A 12 3.44 5.90 12.22
CA LYS A 12 4.65 5.21 12.70
C LYS A 12 4.68 3.76 12.21
N ASP A 13 3.55 3.08 12.30
CA ASP A 13 3.47 1.68 11.87
C ASP A 13 3.52 1.55 10.36
N VAL A 14 2.91 2.49 9.65
CA VAL A 14 3.00 2.50 8.18
C VAL A 14 4.44 2.68 7.76
N LYS A 15 5.17 3.60 8.40
CA LYS A 15 6.58 3.81 8.09
C LYS A 15 7.39 2.53 8.30
N SER A 16 7.12 1.84 9.39
CA SER A 16 7.82 0.60 9.71
C SER A 16 7.62 -0.45 8.61
N ILE A 17 6.38 -0.64 8.19
CA ILE A 17 6.07 -1.60 7.14
C ILE A 17 6.68 -1.15 5.81
N TYR A 18 6.62 0.14 5.52
CA TYR A 18 7.16 0.69 4.28
C TYR A 18 8.66 0.42 4.16
N LEU A 19 9.39 0.68 5.25
CA LEU A 19 10.84 0.46 5.25
C LEU A 19 11.21 -1.01 5.19
N GLU A 20 10.37 -1.86 5.75
CA GLU A 20 10.60 -3.30 5.72
C GLU A 20 10.30 -3.89 4.34
N ALA A 21 9.23 -3.43 3.71
CA ALA A 21 8.73 -4.04 2.49
C ALA A 21 9.48 -3.61 1.23
N PHE A 22 10.06 -2.43 1.23
CA PHE A 22 10.68 -1.89 0.01
C PHE A 22 12.15 -1.58 0.23
N PRO A 23 13.03 -2.04 -0.67
CA PRO A 23 14.45 -1.73 -0.55
C PRO A 23 14.69 -0.23 -0.81
N LYS A 24 15.81 0.24 -0.31
CA LYS A 24 16.15 1.66 -0.36
C LYS A 24 16.07 2.20 -1.78
N SER A 25 16.44 1.39 -2.76
CA SER A 25 16.46 1.83 -4.16
C SER A 25 15.07 2.01 -4.75
N GLU A 26 14.03 1.46 -4.12
CA GLU A 26 12.68 1.50 -4.67
C GLU A 26 11.73 2.39 -3.91
N ARG A 27 12.18 2.97 -2.81
CA ARG A 27 11.27 3.75 -2.00
C ARG A 27 11.61 5.23 -2.03
N LYS A 28 10.56 6.04 -1.92
CA LYS A 28 10.70 7.47 -1.79
C LYS A 28 10.99 7.81 -0.33
N PRO A 29 11.65 8.94 -0.05
CA PRO A 29 11.80 9.36 1.34
C PRO A 29 10.42 9.43 2.00
N PHE A 30 10.32 8.91 3.21
CA PHE A 30 9.00 8.79 3.83
C PHE A 30 8.34 10.13 4.09
N PHE A 31 9.12 11.18 4.37
CA PHE A 31 8.51 12.48 4.56
C PHE A 31 7.85 13.00 3.29
N THR A 32 8.36 12.61 2.12
CA THR A 32 7.74 12.96 0.85
C THR A 32 6.39 12.26 0.71
N VAL A 33 6.35 10.99 1.07
CA VAL A 33 5.11 10.21 1.04
C VAL A 33 4.07 10.87 1.94
N ARG A 34 4.46 11.17 3.17
CA ARG A 34 3.54 11.77 4.14
C ARG A 34 3.03 13.13 3.66
N HIS A 35 3.91 13.92 3.08
CA HIS A 35 3.54 15.23 2.55
C HIS A 35 2.52 15.09 1.42
N SER A 36 2.75 14.16 0.50
CA SER A 36 1.83 13.95 -0.63
C SER A 36 0.45 13.50 -0.16
N VAL A 37 0.40 12.67 0.87
CA VAL A 37 -0.88 12.25 1.43
C VAL A 37 -1.59 13.42 2.08
N LYS A 38 -0.87 14.24 2.82
CA LYS A 38 -1.47 15.41 3.47
C LYS A 38 -1.98 16.42 2.47
N LYS A 39 -1.33 16.53 1.32
CA LYS A 39 -1.78 17.45 0.27
C LYS A 39 -2.91 16.88 -0.57
N GLY A 40 -3.26 15.63 -0.37
CA GLY A 40 -4.36 15.01 -1.11
C GLY A 40 -4.00 14.51 -2.49
N LYS A 41 -2.73 14.57 -2.89
CA LYS A 41 -2.30 14.04 -4.17
C LYS A 41 -2.29 12.52 -4.19
N VAL A 42 -2.06 11.92 -3.04
CA VAL A 42 -1.97 10.49 -2.87
C VAL A 42 -2.90 10.12 -1.74
N LYS A 43 -3.60 9.00 -1.88
CA LYS A 43 -4.45 8.49 -0.82
C LYS A 43 -3.84 7.23 -0.26
N LEU A 44 -3.83 7.13 1.05
CA LEU A 44 -3.26 5.97 1.74
C LEU A 44 -4.34 5.34 2.62
N PHE A 45 -4.58 4.06 2.40
CA PHE A 45 -5.55 3.30 3.18
C PHE A 45 -4.83 2.22 3.96
N THR A 46 -5.27 2.00 5.19
CA THR A 46 -4.64 1.02 6.07
C THR A 46 -5.61 -0.10 6.39
N ALA A 47 -5.07 -1.29 6.59
CA ALA A 47 -5.82 -2.42 7.11
C ALA A 47 -5.34 -2.67 8.53
N SER A 48 -6.28 -2.71 9.47
CA SER A 48 -5.95 -2.93 10.87
C SER A 48 -6.93 -3.92 11.50
N GLU A 49 -6.47 -4.56 12.56
CA GLU A 49 -7.29 -5.51 13.31
C GLU A 49 -6.77 -5.53 14.74
N ASN A 50 -7.68 -5.34 15.70
CA ASN A 50 -7.32 -5.37 17.13
C ASN A 50 -6.20 -4.37 17.43
N ASN A 51 -6.28 -3.19 16.86
CA ASN A 51 -5.30 -2.10 17.02
C ASN A 51 -3.94 -2.38 16.43
N ALA A 52 -3.81 -3.44 15.65
CA ALA A 52 -2.54 -3.76 14.98
C ALA A 52 -2.67 -3.42 13.50
N LEU A 53 -1.65 -2.77 12.95
CA LEU A 53 -1.62 -2.45 11.53
C LEU A 53 -1.14 -3.67 10.77
N LEU A 54 -1.95 -4.13 9.81
CA LEU A 54 -1.63 -5.33 9.03
C LEU A 54 -0.99 -4.99 7.70
N GLY A 55 -1.31 -3.84 7.15
CA GLY A 55 -0.77 -3.45 5.86
C GLY A 55 -1.38 -2.14 5.40
N PHE A 56 -0.94 -1.70 4.20
CA PHE A 56 -1.48 -0.47 3.62
C PHE A 56 -1.40 -0.53 2.11
N VAL A 57 -2.20 0.33 1.48
CA VAL A 57 -2.13 0.53 0.04
C VAL A 57 -2.11 2.05 -0.21
N MET A 58 -1.25 2.47 -1.10
CA MET A 58 -1.12 3.87 -1.45
C MET A 58 -1.48 4.02 -2.91
N VAL A 59 -2.44 4.89 -3.21
CA VAL A 59 -2.95 5.04 -4.56
C VAL A 59 -2.92 6.51 -4.98
N ILE A 60 -2.77 6.71 -6.27
CA ILE A 60 -2.81 8.04 -6.88
C ILE A 60 -4.05 8.06 -7.77
N PRO A 61 -5.09 8.80 -7.38
CA PRO A 61 -6.31 8.85 -8.21
C PRO A 61 -6.14 9.85 -9.35
N TYR A 62 -6.42 9.37 -10.55
CA TYR A 62 -6.48 10.19 -11.74
C TYR A 62 -7.92 10.22 -12.21
N LYS A 63 -8.20 11.03 -13.23
CA LYS A 63 -9.56 11.20 -13.70
C LYS A 63 -10.20 9.91 -14.17
N ASN A 64 -9.47 9.11 -14.92
CA ASN A 64 -10.03 7.91 -15.54
C ASN A 64 -9.53 6.60 -14.94
N PHE A 65 -8.56 6.67 -14.06
CA PHE A 65 -8.02 5.46 -13.45
C PHE A 65 -7.37 5.81 -12.12
N VAL A 66 -7.07 4.76 -11.36
CA VAL A 66 -6.38 4.90 -10.08
C VAL A 66 -5.12 4.04 -10.17
N MET A 67 -3.97 4.63 -9.86
CA MET A 67 -2.72 3.90 -9.89
C MET A 67 -2.35 3.47 -8.48
N VAL A 68 -2.06 2.17 -8.32
CA VAL A 68 -1.54 1.68 -7.05
C VAL A 68 -0.04 1.89 -7.05
N ASP A 69 0.42 2.77 -6.17
CA ASP A 69 1.83 3.14 -6.08
C ASP A 69 2.60 2.18 -5.18
N TYR A 70 2.04 1.88 -4.02
CA TYR A 70 2.62 0.93 -3.08
C TYR A 70 1.53 0.08 -2.46
N LEU A 71 1.84 -1.19 -2.28
CA LEU A 71 0.99 -2.12 -1.56
C LEU A 71 1.90 -2.97 -0.70
N ALA A 72 1.70 -2.93 0.60
CA ALA A 72 2.58 -3.65 1.51
C ALA A 72 1.78 -4.27 2.64
N VAL A 73 2.21 -5.44 3.07
CA VAL A 73 1.60 -6.18 4.16
C VAL A 73 2.69 -6.51 5.16
N SER A 74 2.37 -6.37 6.44
CA SER A 74 3.31 -6.72 7.50
C SER A 74 3.74 -8.17 7.34
N ASN A 75 5.04 -8.45 7.51
CA ASN A 75 5.53 -9.83 7.38
C ASN A 75 4.96 -10.75 8.46
N LYS A 76 4.36 -10.18 9.50
CA LYS A 76 3.75 -10.96 10.57
C LYS A 76 2.42 -11.58 10.15
N VAL A 77 1.78 -11.06 9.08
CA VAL A 77 0.43 -11.48 8.72
C VAL A 77 0.27 -11.76 7.22
N ARG A 78 1.35 -12.04 6.53
CA ARG A 78 1.32 -12.20 5.08
C ARG A 78 0.38 -13.30 4.59
N SER A 79 0.19 -14.33 5.37
CA SER A 79 -0.63 -15.45 4.94
C SER A 79 -2.12 -15.22 5.11
N LYS A 80 -2.55 -14.07 5.61
CA LYS A 80 -3.95 -13.81 5.90
C LYS A 80 -4.74 -13.16 4.78
N GLY A 81 -4.12 -12.95 3.63
CA GLY A 81 -4.82 -12.38 2.50
C GLY A 81 -5.09 -10.88 2.62
N THR A 82 -4.36 -10.19 3.47
CA THR A 82 -4.56 -8.77 3.69
C THR A 82 -4.39 -7.96 2.41
N GLY A 83 -3.37 -8.30 1.61
CA GLY A 83 -3.14 -7.60 0.36
C GLY A 83 -4.31 -7.70 -0.59
N SER A 84 -4.90 -8.90 -0.70
CA SER A 84 -6.06 -9.09 -1.55
C SER A 84 -7.26 -8.28 -1.06
N LEU A 85 -7.45 -8.24 0.24
CA LEU A 85 -8.56 -7.47 0.81
C LEU A 85 -8.38 -5.98 0.58
N LEU A 86 -7.14 -5.48 0.70
CA LEU A 86 -6.84 -4.09 0.41
C LEU A 86 -7.17 -3.77 -1.06
N MET A 87 -6.78 -4.64 -1.98
CA MET A 87 -7.07 -4.41 -3.39
C MET A 87 -8.56 -4.48 -3.68
N GLN A 88 -9.27 -5.41 -3.05
CA GLN A 88 -10.72 -5.49 -3.21
C GLN A 88 -11.39 -4.20 -2.73
N GLU A 89 -10.90 -3.65 -1.64
CA GLU A 89 -11.45 -2.40 -1.13
C GLU A 89 -11.17 -1.25 -2.09
N MET A 90 -10.00 -1.22 -2.72
CA MET A 90 -9.71 -0.20 -3.72
C MET A 90 -10.66 -0.32 -4.90
N CYS A 91 -10.90 -1.53 -5.37
CA CYS A 91 -11.83 -1.75 -6.47
C CYS A 91 -13.24 -1.29 -6.10
N ARG A 92 -13.66 -1.52 -4.87
CA ARG A 92 -14.97 -1.09 -4.41
C ARG A 92 -15.07 0.43 -4.32
N ARG A 93 -14.04 1.07 -3.75
CA ARG A 93 -14.06 2.52 -3.56
C ARG A 93 -13.95 3.29 -4.87
N PHE A 94 -13.23 2.73 -5.83
CA PHE A 94 -13.00 3.38 -7.12
C PHE A 94 -13.62 2.58 -8.25
N LYS A 95 -14.84 2.09 -8.02
CA LYS A 95 -15.50 1.18 -8.98
C LYS A 95 -15.72 1.81 -10.35
N ASP A 96 -15.74 3.14 -10.43
CA ASP A 96 -15.95 3.82 -11.70
C ASP A 96 -14.67 4.04 -12.48
N ARG A 97 -13.53 3.57 -11.97
CA ARG A 97 -12.24 3.78 -12.59
C ARG A 97 -11.48 2.48 -12.69
N LYS A 98 -10.61 2.41 -13.68
CA LYS A 98 -9.71 1.27 -13.79
C LYS A 98 -8.62 1.38 -12.73
N ILE A 99 -8.22 0.24 -12.20
CA ILE A 99 -7.13 0.17 -11.24
C ILE A 99 -5.88 -0.27 -11.98
N ALA A 100 -4.86 0.56 -11.97
CA ALA A 100 -3.59 0.26 -12.60
C ALA A 100 -2.55 -0.05 -11.52
N LEU A 101 -1.79 -1.12 -11.74
CA LEU A 101 -0.71 -1.50 -10.83
C LEU A 101 0.61 -1.12 -11.45
N LEU A 102 1.44 -0.45 -10.67
CA LEU A 102 2.81 -0.20 -11.08
C LEU A 102 3.66 -1.28 -10.44
N ILE A 103 4.00 -2.30 -11.22
CA ILE A 103 4.78 -3.43 -10.74
C ILE A 103 6.21 -3.30 -11.23
N GLU A 104 7.12 -3.07 -10.29
CA GLU A 104 8.54 -3.03 -10.61
C GLU A 104 9.07 -4.44 -10.68
N PRO A 105 9.84 -4.77 -11.70
CA PRO A 105 10.39 -6.13 -11.78
C PRO A 105 11.15 -6.56 -10.53
N VAL A 106 11.85 -5.62 -9.91
CA VAL A 106 12.60 -5.94 -8.68
C VAL A 106 11.66 -6.32 -7.54
N SER A 107 10.61 -5.55 -7.35
CA SER A 107 9.64 -5.84 -6.31
C SER A 107 8.97 -7.17 -6.55
N TYR A 108 8.63 -7.42 -7.78
CA TYR A 108 7.99 -8.66 -8.15
C TYR A 108 8.92 -9.85 -7.88
N THR A 109 10.18 -9.68 -8.19
CA THR A 109 11.17 -10.73 -7.96
C THR A 109 11.27 -11.06 -6.48
N HIS A 110 11.20 -10.06 -5.64
CA HIS A 110 11.25 -10.26 -4.20
C HIS A 110 10.10 -11.11 -3.72
N LEU A 111 8.96 -10.97 -4.36
CA LEU A 111 7.79 -11.73 -3.94
C LEU A 111 7.91 -13.19 -4.27
N ARG A 112 8.64 -13.54 -5.32
CA ARG A 112 8.76 -14.90 -5.74
C ARG A 112 10.17 -15.39 -5.67
N ALA A 113 11.01 -14.52 -5.63
CA ALA A 113 12.39 -14.93 -5.62
C ALA A 113 12.57 -16.23 -6.33
N HIS A 114 11.84 -16.03 -6.84
CA HIS A 114 11.90 -16.22 -7.51
C HIS A 114 11.40 -16.66 -8.35
N GLU A 115 10.73 -16.65 -8.66
CA GLU A 115 10.15 -16.68 -9.55
C GLU A 115 10.44 -16.48 -10.57
N THR A 116 10.64 -16.41 -10.81
CA THR A 116 11.00 -16.01 -11.67
C THR A 116 11.17 -15.67 -12.36
N ARG A 117 11.20 -15.61 -12.38
CA ARG A 117 11.30 -14.96 -12.80
C ARG A 117 11.63 -14.93 -13.20
#